data_33b2c354428fa6d8b7994549144444d1
#
_entry.id   33b2c354428fa6d8b7994549144444d1
#
_cell.length_a   1.000
_cell.length_b   1.000
_cell.length_c   1.000
_cell.angle_alpha   90.00
_cell.angle_beta   90.00
_cell.angle_gamma   90.00
#
_symmetry.space_group_name_H-M   'P 1'
#
loop_
_entity.id
_entity.type
_entity.pdbx_description
1 polymer ?
#
loop_
_entity_poly.entity_id
_entity_poly.type
_entity_poly.pdbx_seq_one_letter_code
_entity_poly.pdbx_strand_id
1 'polypeptide(L)'
;MTKKQVTIDGIKWVTLQRLQYIELMAFYVGIITRSDIARAFAISDAAATKDLKFYSEIAPNNLIYKHSVFGFIPSDSFQEIVTDLSPASALIIFEANFIITRKPNINAPIFGIPAFGITLPSRLPKKVVLAQITRSICSKKKLKVSYHSLTEKEQPSKRIIEPHSLVNTGFRWHVRAYCEETFTFRDFVLSRFVNAKCLNDDAESNELYDDDWIEIISLELAPH
;
A
#
# COMPACT_ATOMS: atom_id res chain seq x y z
N MET A 1 -30.83 -20.66 -15.10
CA MET A 1 -29.87 -20.84 -14.00
C MET A 1 -29.07 -19.56 -13.91
N THR A 2 -29.38 -18.70 -12.99
CA THR A 2 -28.71 -17.41 -12.76
C THR A 2 -27.31 -17.70 -12.19
N LYS A 3 -26.25 -17.45 -12.97
CA LYS A 3 -24.88 -17.51 -12.47
C LYS A 3 -24.78 -16.49 -11.32
N LYS A 4 -24.48 -16.96 -10.10
CA LYS A 4 -24.10 -16.10 -8.99
C LYS A 4 -22.93 -15.25 -9.47
N GLN A 5 -23.13 -13.95 -9.60
CA GLN A 5 -22.07 -12.98 -9.84
C GLN A 5 -21.16 -13.06 -8.59
N VAL A 6 -19.98 -13.59 -8.75
CA VAL A 6 -18.99 -13.66 -7.66
C VAL A 6 -18.50 -12.23 -7.47
N THR A 7 -18.94 -11.59 -6.40
CA THR A 7 -18.46 -10.27 -6.02
C THR A 7 -17.06 -10.41 -5.38
N ILE A 8 -16.20 -9.44 -5.63
CA ILE A 8 -14.85 -9.34 -5.05
C ILE A 8 -14.93 -9.22 -3.52
N ASP A 9 -16.04 -8.67 -3.03
CA ASP A 9 -16.36 -8.59 -1.61
C ASP A 9 -16.50 -9.99 -1.01
N GLY A 10 -15.63 -10.31 -0.05
CA GLY A 10 -15.58 -11.60 0.63
C GLY A 10 -14.46 -12.53 0.18
N ILE A 11 -13.64 -12.15 -0.81
CA ILE A 11 -12.43 -12.90 -1.17
C ILE A 11 -11.39 -12.73 -0.06
N LYS A 12 -10.82 -13.85 0.40
CA LYS A 12 -9.74 -13.81 1.39
C LYS A 12 -8.54 -13.04 0.86
N TRP A 13 -7.95 -12.19 1.69
CA TRP A 13 -6.81 -11.34 1.34
C TRP A 13 -5.70 -12.06 0.57
N VAL A 14 -5.29 -13.23 1.03
CA VAL A 14 -4.22 -14.01 0.36
C VAL A 14 -4.62 -14.47 -1.05
N THR A 15 -5.89 -14.79 -1.26
CA THR A 15 -6.41 -15.14 -2.59
C THR A 15 -6.47 -13.89 -3.48
N LEU A 16 -6.94 -12.78 -2.94
CA LEU A 16 -6.98 -11.50 -3.66
C LEU A 16 -5.60 -11.10 -4.18
N GLN A 17 -4.55 -11.20 -3.36
CA GLN A 17 -3.17 -10.92 -3.80
C GLN A 17 -2.71 -11.81 -4.97
N ARG A 18 -3.10 -13.08 -4.99
CA ARG A 18 -2.78 -13.97 -6.11
C ARG A 18 -3.56 -13.63 -7.38
N LEU A 19 -4.81 -13.21 -7.24
CA LEU A 19 -5.61 -12.72 -8.37
C LEU A 19 -5.04 -11.40 -8.95
N GLN A 20 -4.61 -10.48 -8.09
CA GLN A 20 -3.91 -9.25 -8.48
C GLN A 20 -2.62 -9.57 -9.25
N TYR A 21 -1.85 -10.53 -8.77
CA TYR A 21 -0.65 -10.99 -9.45
C TYR A 21 -0.97 -11.57 -10.85
N ILE A 22 -2.03 -12.38 -10.98
CA ILE A 22 -2.48 -12.93 -12.27
C ILE A 22 -2.81 -11.79 -13.23
N GLU A 23 -3.55 -10.78 -12.78
CA GLU A 23 -3.98 -9.65 -13.58
C GLU A 23 -2.80 -8.79 -14.06
N LEU A 24 -1.88 -8.44 -13.15
CA LEU A 24 -0.66 -7.71 -13.47
C LEU A 24 0.26 -8.46 -14.44
N MET A 25 0.49 -9.76 -14.21
CA MET A 25 1.32 -10.59 -15.09
C MET A 25 0.69 -10.71 -16.48
N ALA A 26 -0.59 -10.99 -16.55
CA ALA A 26 -1.27 -11.11 -17.84
C ALA A 26 -1.17 -9.82 -18.64
N PHE A 27 -1.45 -8.68 -18.01
CA PHE A 27 -1.51 -7.39 -18.71
C PHE A 27 -0.12 -6.84 -19.05
N TYR A 28 0.81 -6.78 -18.09
CA TYR A 28 2.10 -6.12 -18.27
C TYR A 28 3.21 -7.03 -18.77
N VAL A 29 3.17 -8.32 -18.46
CA VAL A 29 4.16 -9.30 -18.96
C VAL A 29 3.66 -10.02 -20.22
N GLY A 30 2.34 -10.02 -20.41
CA GLY A 30 1.69 -10.62 -21.58
C GLY A 30 1.48 -12.13 -21.48
N ILE A 31 1.90 -12.76 -20.39
CA ILE A 31 1.73 -14.19 -20.15
C ILE A 31 1.69 -14.49 -18.65
N ILE A 32 0.87 -15.43 -18.25
CA ILE A 32 0.84 -16.00 -16.90
C ILE A 32 0.69 -17.53 -16.99
N THR A 33 1.51 -18.23 -16.23
CA THR A 33 1.43 -19.68 -16.08
C THR A 33 1.12 -20.07 -14.64
N ARG A 34 0.64 -21.30 -14.42
CA ARG A 34 0.48 -21.84 -13.06
C ARG A 34 1.80 -21.88 -12.29
N SER A 35 2.91 -22.16 -12.98
CA SER A 35 4.25 -22.21 -12.37
C SER A 35 4.73 -20.84 -11.89
N ASP A 36 4.32 -19.75 -12.54
CA ASP A 36 4.64 -18.39 -12.09
C ASP A 36 3.95 -18.09 -10.76
N ILE A 37 2.66 -18.43 -10.64
CA ILE A 37 1.89 -18.26 -9.41
C ILE A 37 2.46 -19.15 -8.30
N ALA A 38 2.71 -20.44 -8.62
CA ALA A 38 3.26 -21.39 -7.66
C ALA A 38 4.59 -20.92 -7.08
N ARG A 39 5.47 -20.40 -7.94
CA ARG A 39 6.79 -19.86 -7.57
C ARG A 39 6.67 -18.57 -6.77
N ALA A 40 5.83 -17.62 -7.22
CA ALA A 40 5.69 -16.32 -6.59
C ALA A 40 5.12 -16.41 -5.17
N PHE A 41 4.21 -17.34 -4.92
CA PHE A 41 3.50 -17.49 -3.64
C PHE A 41 3.91 -18.74 -2.84
N ALA A 42 4.89 -19.52 -3.32
CA ALA A 42 5.32 -20.78 -2.70
C ALA A 42 4.15 -21.75 -2.42
N ILE A 43 3.23 -21.89 -3.40
CA ILE A 43 2.07 -22.78 -3.34
C ILE A 43 2.21 -23.93 -4.33
N SER A 44 1.37 -24.96 -4.18
CA SER A 44 1.35 -26.07 -5.13
C SER A 44 0.74 -25.67 -6.49
N ASP A 45 1.15 -26.35 -7.55
CA ASP A 45 0.57 -26.18 -8.91
C ASP A 45 -0.94 -26.39 -8.91
N ALA A 46 -1.45 -27.31 -8.07
CA ALA A 46 -2.88 -27.55 -7.93
C ALA A 46 -3.62 -26.34 -7.35
N ALA A 47 -3.01 -25.65 -6.37
CA ALA A 47 -3.55 -24.42 -5.81
C ALA A 47 -3.50 -23.28 -6.85
N ALA A 48 -2.38 -23.11 -7.56
CA ALA A 48 -2.25 -22.13 -8.63
C ALA A 48 -3.28 -22.34 -9.76
N THR A 49 -3.55 -23.60 -10.10
CA THR A 49 -4.60 -23.95 -11.08
C THR A 49 -5.99 -23.56 -10.61
N LYS A 50 -6.28 -23.71 -9.30
CA LYS A 50 -7.55 -23.25 -8.71
C LYS A 50 -7.69 -21.73 -8.78
N ASP A 51 -6.61 -21.02 -8.53
CA ASP A 51 -6.61 -19.54 -8.61
C ASP A 51 -6.84 -19.06 -10.05
N LEU A 52 -6.18 -19.66 -11.06
CA LEU A 52 -6.42 -19.35 -12.46
C LEU A 52 -7.86 -19.64 -12.89
N LYS A 53 -8.41 -20.78 -12.45
CA LYS A 53 -9.81 -21.13 -12.71
C LYS A 53 -10.75 -20.11 -12.07
N PHE A 54 -10.50 -19.76 -10.82
CA PHE A 54 -11.31 -18.78 -10.10
C PHE A 54 -11.22 -17.39 -10.75
N TYR A 55 -10.02 -16.95 -11.18
CA TYR A 55 -9.87 -15.72 -11.95
C TYR A 55 -10.69 -15.77 -13.25
N SER A 56 -10.65 -16.87 -13.98
CA SER A 56 -11.45 -17.03 -15.21
C SER A 56 -12.97 -17.06 -14.95
N GLU A 57 -13.41 -17.40 -13.73
CA GLU A 57 -14.83 -17.36 -13.35
C GLU A 57 -15.30 -15.92 -13.08
N ILE A 58 -14.45 -15.07 -12.46
CA ILE A 58 -14.78 -13.67 -12.18
C ILE A 58 -14.49 -12.74 -13.37
N ALA A 59 -13.55 -13.10 -14.23
CA ALA A 59 -13.10 -12.37 -15.40
C ALA A 59 -13.10 -13.25 -16.66
N PRO A 60 -14.25 -13.74 -17.15
CA PRO A 60 -14.34 -14.81 -18.15
C PRO A 60 -13.74 -14.45 -19.52
N ASN A 61 -13.59 -13.15 -19.81
CA ASN A 61 -13.08 -12.68 -21.10
C ASN A 61 -11.63 -12.17 -21.04
N ASN A 62 -10.97 -12.25 -19.88
CA ASN A 62 -9.66 -11.63 -19.71
C ASN A 62 -8.51 -12.51 -20.21
N LEU A 63 -8.61 -13.82 -20.08
CA LEU A 63 -7.51 -14.74 -20.35
C LEU A 63 -7.88 -15.75 -21.43
N ILE A 64 -6.92 -15.97 -22.36
CA ILE A 64 -6.98 -16.99 -23.40
C ILE A 64 -5.83 -17.96 -23.18
N TYR A 65 -6.12 -19.26 -23.06
CA TYR A 65 -5.07 -20.28 -23.00
C TYR A 65 -4.41 -20.47 -24.35
N LYS A 66 -3.07 -20.39 -24.40
CA LYS A 66 -2.29 -20.55 -25.61
C LYS A 66 -1.32 -21.76 -25.49
N HIS A 67 -1.58 -22.80 -26.26
CA HIS A 67 -0.79 -24.01 -26.20
C HIS A 67 0.70 -23.81 -26.54
N SER A 68 1.03 -22.92 -27.47
CA SER A 68 2.42 -22.68 -27.88
C SER A 68 3.32 -22.13 -26.77
N VAL A 69 2.74 -21.53 -25.72
CA VAL A 69 3.48 -20.97 -24.57
C VAL A 69 3.11 -21.67 -23.25
N PHE A 70 2.24 -22.68 -23.29
CA PHE A 70 1.73 -23.43 -22.12
C PHE A 70 1.20 -22.53 -21.00
N GLY A 71 0.58 -21.40 -21.38
CA GLY A 71 0.13 -20.36 -20.44
C GLY A 71 -1.08 -19.60 -20.94
N PHE A 72 -1.51 -18.65 -20.14
CA PHE A 72 -2.60 -17.75 -20.47
C PHE A 72 -2.03 -16.40 -20.92
N ILE A 73 -2.61 -15.85 -21.97
CA ILE A 73 -2.32 -14.52 -22.49
C ILE A 73 -3.53 -13.62 -22.29
N PRO A 74 -3.37 -12.28 -22.19
CA PRO A 74 -4.50 -11.38 -22.15
C PRO A 74 -5.27 -11.42 -23.48
N SER A 75 -6.59 -11.30 -23.40
CA SER A 75 -7.44 -11.14 -24.59
C SER A 75 -7.47 -9.68 -25.04
N ASP A 76 -7.96 -9.41 -26.26
CA ASP A 76 -8.17 -8.06 -26.77
C ASP A 76 -9.26 -7.28 -26.00
N SER A 77 -10.13 -8.01 -25.29
CA SER A 77 -11.19 -7.44 -24.43
C SER A 77 -10.84 -7.42 -22.94
N PHE A 78 -9.53 -7.51 -22.60
CA PHE A 78 -9.07 -7.51 -21.23
C PHE A 78 -9.51 -6.26 -20.48
N GLN A 79 -10.08 -6.45 -19.30
CA GLN A 79 -10.48 -5.36 -18.40
C GLN A 79 -9.96 -5.63 -16.99
N GLU A 80 -9.48 -4.59 -16.33
CA GLU A 80 -9.09 -4.66 -14.92
C GLU A 80 -10.31 -4.91 -14.04
N ILE A 81 -10.21 -5.86 -13.11
CA ILE A 81 -11.30 -6.24 -12.20
C ILE A 81 -10.83 -6.24 -10.76
N VAL A 82 -9.60 -6.66 -10.52
CA VAL A 82 -9.06 -6.91 -9.18
C VAL A 82 -8.04 -5.86 -8.77
N THR A 83 -7.37 -5.24 -9.74
CA THR A 83 -6.25 -4.33 -9.50
C THR A 83 -6.38 -3.10 -10.38
N ASP A 84 -6.06 -1.93 -9.83
CA ASP A 84 -5.82 -0.75 -10.66
C ASP A 84 -4.55 -0.98 -11.49
N LEU A 85 -4.73 -1.11 -12.80
CA LEU A 85 -3.66 -1.29 -13.78
C LEU A 85 -3.17 0.03 -14.36
N SER A 86 -3.48 1.16 -13.76
CA SER A 86 -2.88 2.43 -14.17
C SER A 86 -1.35 2.36 -14.13
N PRO A 87 -0.64 3.03 -15.05
CA PRO A 87 0.83 3.05 -15.05
C PRO A 87 1.42 3.48 -13.70
N ALA A 88 0.78 4.43 -13.01
CA ALA A 88 1.23 4.91 -11.72
C ALA A 88 1.22 3.80 -10.66
N SER A 89 0.11 3.07 -10.54
CA SER A 89 -0.04 1.95 -9.60
C SER A 89 0.88 0.78 -9.95
N ALA A 90 0.98 0.43 -11.22
CA ALA A 90 1.85 -0.66 -11.67
C ALA A 90 3.33 -0.38 -11.39
N LEU A 91 3.84 0.82 -11.67
CA LEU A 91 5.23 1.19 -11.43
C LEU A 91 5.59 1.15 -9.94
N ILE A 92 4.68 1.59 -9.05
CA ILE A 92 4.86 1.47 -7.60
C ILE A 92 5.01 0.00 -7.18
N ILE A 93 4.16 -0.87 -7.73
CA ILE A 93 4.20 -2.30 -7.42
C ILE A 93 5.50 -2.94 -7.91
N PHE A 94 5.96 -2.62 -9.11
CA PHE A 94 7.21 -3.16 -9.66
C PHE A 94 8.43 -2.70 -8.84
N GLU A 95 8.49 -1.42 -8.47
CA GLU A 95 9.56 -0.88 -7.63
C GLU A 95 9.55 -1.49 -6.23
N ALA A 96 8.39 -1.60 -5.59
CA ALA A 96 8.25 -2.18 -4.25
C ALA A 96 8.69 -3.65 -4.22
N ASN A 97 8.33 -4.43 -5.25
CA ASN A 97 8.73 -5.84 -5.34
C ASN A 97 10.24 -5.99 -5.55
N PHE A 98 10.89 -5.07 -6.27
CA PHE A 98 12.35 -5.05 -6.38
C PHE A 98 13.03 -4.78 -5.03
N ILE A 99 12.51 -3.84 -4.25
CA ILE A 99 13.04 -3.51 -2.92
C ILE A 99 12.91 -4.68 -1.93
N ILE A 100 11.78 -5.38 -1.96
CA ILE A 100 11.51 -6.54 -1.08
C ILE A 100 12.43 -7.72 -1.43
N THR A 101 12.75 -7.92 -2.70
CA THR A 101 13.59 -9.01 -3.18
C THR A 101 15.10 -8.75 -3.07
N ARG A 102 15.52 -7.65 -2.49
CA ARG A 102 16.95 -7.28 -2.24
C ARG A 102 17.71 -8.24 -1.31
N LYS A 103 17.12 -9.34 -0.87
CA LYS A 103 17.86 -10.42 -0.22
C LYS A 103 18.72 -11.16 -1.26
N PRO A 104 20.04 -11.36 -0.97
CA PRO A 104 21.01 -11.87 -1.95
C PRO A 104 20.73 -13.26 -2.52
N ASN A 105 19.70 -13.96 -2.05
CA ASN A 105 19.33 -15.31 -2.48
C ASN A 105 17.99 -15.40 -3.25
N ILE A 106 17.34 -14.28 -3.56
CA ILE A 106 16.13 -14.28 -4.40
C ILE A 106 16.50 -13.62 -5.73
N ASN A 107 16.91 -14.45 -6.69
CA ASN A 107 17.54 -14.02 -7.92
C ASN A 107 16.61 -13.52 -9.03
N ALA A 108 15.33 -13.35 -8.79
CA ALA A 108 14.43 -12.80 -9.80
C ALA A 108 13.36 -11.91 -9.18
N PRO A 109 13.05 -10.75 -9.79
CA PRO A 109 11.89 -9.96 -9.42
C PRO A 109 10.63 -10.82 -9.61
N ILE A 110 9.66 -10.69 -8.71
CA ILE A 110 8.42 -11.50 -8.70
C ILE A 110 7.70 -11.44 -10.05
N PHE A 111 7.72 -10.28 -10.71
CA PHE A 111 7.11 -10.05 -12.02
C PHE A 111 8.08 -10.28 -13.20
N GLY A 112 9.33 -10.64 -12.96
CA GLY A 112 10.33 -10.75 -14.03
C GLY A 112 10.72 -9.40 -14.67
N ILE A 113 10.20 -8.28 -14.19
CA ILE A 113 10.47 -6.93 -14.69
C ILE A 113 11.55 -6.29 -13.81
N PRO A 114 12.77 -6.02 -14.34
CA PRO A 114 13.78 -5.27 -13.62
C PRO A 114 13.32 -3.81 -13.44
N ALA A 115 13.03 -3.40 -12.22
CA ALA A 115 12.68 -2.02 -11.91
C ALA A 115 13.67 -1.48 -10.86
N PHE A 116 14.28 -0.33 -11.13
CA PHE A 116 15.27 0.29 -10.25
C PHE A 116 14.80 1.69 -9.88
N GLY A 117 14.75 1.98 -8.57
CA GLY A 117 14.48 3.30 -8.03
C GLY A 117 15.73 3.92 -7.41
N ILE A 118 16.00 5.18 -7.68
CA ILE A 118 16.95 5.98 -6.93
C ILE A 118 16.16 6.65 -5.80
N THR A 119 16.35 6.18 -4.58
CA THR A 119 15.72 6.81 -3.42
C THR A 119 16.42 8.14 -3.13
N LEU A 120 15.67 9.23 -3.13
CA LEU A 120 16.14 10.49 -2.60
C LEU A 120 16.50 10.31 -1.12
N PRO A 121 17.55 11.02 -0.60
CA PRO A 121 17.87 10.98 0.80
C PRO A 121 16.65 11.37 1.64
N SER A 122 16.01 10.40 2.27
CA SER A 122 14.84 10.63 3.12
C SER A 122 15.30 10.76 4.57
N ARG A 123 14.92 11.88 5.20
CA ARG A 123 15.06 12.01 6.66
C ARG A 123 13.89 11.30 7.30
N LEU A 124 14.14 10.15 7.89
CA LEU A 124 13.15 9.34 8.58
C LEU A 124 13.51 9.23 10.08
N PRO A 125 12.53 9.04 10.96
CA PRO A 125 12.81 8.82 12.38
C PRO A 125 13.44 7.46 12.59
N LYS A 126 13.97 7.22 13.79
CA LYS A 126 14.42 5.88 14.20
C LYS A 126 13.26 4.89 14.12
N LYS A 127 13.53 3.64 13.73
CA LYS A 127 12.50 2.59 13.61
C LYS A 127 11.62 2.42 14.87
N VAL A 128 12.22 2.60 16.06
CA VAL A 128 11.49 2.50 17.33
C VAL A 128 10.49 3.66 17.52
N VAL A 129 10.82 4.85 17.02
CA VAL A 129 9.92 6.01 17.05
C VAL A 129 8.74 5.78 16.11
N LEU A 130 9.00 5.35 14.88
CA LEU A 130 7.95 5.00 13.93
C LEU A 130 7.03 3.90 14.49
N ALA A 131 7.59 2.86 15.10
CA ALA A 131 6.82 1.79 15.71
C ALA A 131 5.89 2.27 16.83
N GLN A 132 6.30 3.25 17.63
CA GLN A 132 5.43 3.84 18.67
C GLN A 132 4.29 4.65 18.05
N ILE A 133 4.57 5.40 16.99
CA ILE A 133 3.56 6.16 16.25
C ILE A 133 2.52 5.21 15.65
N THR A 134 2.95 4.20 14.91
CA THR A 134 2.03 3.25 14.26
C THR A 134 1.21 2.44 15.27
N ARG A 135 1.82 2.05 16.39
CA ARG A 135 1.09 1.38 17.49
C ARG A 135 0.02 2.27 18.09
N SER A 136 0.33 3.55 18.33
CA SER A 136 -0.63 4.53 18.84
C SER A 136 -1.83 4.69 17.89
N ILE A 137 -1.57 4.82 16.57
CA ILE A 137 -2.63 4.88 15.56
C ILE A 137 -3.50 3.60 15.59
N CYS A 138 -2.87 2.42 15.52
CA CYS A 138 -3.58 1.14 15.46
C CYS A 138 -4.37 0.82 16.73
N SER A 139 -3.85 1.21 17.90
CA SER A 139 -4.51 0.97 19.19
C SER A 139 -5.40 2.12 19.66
N LYS A 140 -5.50 3.23 18.86
CA LYS A 140 -6.25 4.45 19.20
C LYS A 140 -5.87 4.98 20.58
N LYS A 141 -4.56 5.15 20.82
CA LYS A 141 -3.99 5.61 22.08
C LYS A 141 -3.31 6.97 21.92
N LYS A 142 -3.21 7.71 23.02
CA LYS A 142 -2.41 8.93 23.08
C LYS A 142 -0.93 8.64 22.92
N LEU A 143 -0.19 9.57 22.32
CA LEU A 143 1.23 9.45 22.03
C LEU A 143 1.99 10.62 22.65
N LYS A 144 2.89 10.33 23.58
CA LYS A 144 3.82 11.32 24.12
C LYS A 144 5.03 11.41 23.21
N VAL A 145 5.35 12.62 22.73
CA VAL A 145 6.43 12.85 21.76
C VAL A 145 7.40 13.92 22.20
N SER A 146 8.64 13.82 21.69
CA SER A 146 9.58 14.94 21.64
C SER A 146 9.74 15.32 20.18
N TYR A 147 9.40 16.56 19.84
CA TYR A 147 9.26 17.02 18.45
C TYR A 147 9.99 18.35 18.21
N HIS A 148 10.78 18.43 17.13
CA HIS A 148 11.42 19.67 16.70
C HIS A 148 10.42 20.54 15.92
N SER A 149 9.95 21.62 16.55
CA SER A 149 9.19 22.66 15.88
C SER A 149 10.10 23.61 15.11
N LEU A 150 9.57 24.27 14.06
CA LEU A 150 10.33 25.30 13.33
C LEU A 150 10.43 26.61 14.12
N THR A 151 9.50 26.84 15.04
CA THR A 151 9.43 28.06 15.84
C THR A 151 10.26 27.99 17.12
N GLU A 152 10.55 26.79 17.60
CA GLU A 152 11.33 26.54 18.81
C GLU A 152 12.75 26.15 18.40
N LYS A 153 13.73 27.06 18.51
CA LYS A 153 15.03 26.96 17.84
C LYS A 153 16.06 26.05 18.51
N GLU A 154 15.93 25.67 19.79
CA GLU A 154 17.06 25.01 20.48
C GLU A 154 16.76 23.64 21.09
N GLN A 155 15.55 23.32 21.47
CA GLN A 155 15.23 22.00 22.05
C GLN A 155 13.90 21.44 21.51
N PRO A 156 13.79 20.10 21.41
CA PRO A 156 12.52 19.49 21.01
C PRO A 156 11.46 19.70 22.11
N SER A 157 10.30 20.21 21.72
CA SER A 157 9.16 20.35 22.62
C SER A 157 8.57 18.99 22.95
N LYS A 158 8.10 18.83 24.19
CA LYS A 158 7.35 17.64 24.61
C LYS A 158 5.87 17.91 24.39
N ARG A 159 5.18 16.97 23.73
CA ARG A 159 3.76 17.10 23.40
C ARG A 159 3.05 15.78 23.63
N ILE A 160 1.74 15.88 23.88
CA ILE A 160 0.81 14.76 23.78
C ILE A 160 -0.02 14.97 22.53
N ILE A 161 -0.03 13.96 21.65
CA ILE A 161 -0.80 14.00 20.43
C ILE A 161 -1.65 12.73 20.30
N GLU A 162 -2.73 12.81 19.56
CA GLU A 162 -3.64 11.71 19.24
C GLU A 162 -3.60 11.45 17.73
N PRO A 163 -2.67 10.62 17.28
CA PRO A 163 -2.44 10.42 15.84
C PRO A 163 -3.49 9.47 15.25
N HIS A 164 -3.98 9.79 14.04
CA HIS A 164 -4.91 8.91 13.34
C HIS A 164 -4.42 8.46 11.96
N SER A 165 -3.52 9.19 11.29
CA SER A 165 -3.11 8.85 9.92
C SER A 165 -1.65 9.16 9.62
N LEU A 166 -1.08 8.38 8.69
CA LEU A 166 0.20 8.66 8.05
C LEU A 166 -0.06 9.18 6.63
N VAL A 167 0.56 10.29 6.26
CA VAL A 167 0.39 10.94 4.95
C VAL A 167 1.72 11.07 4.25
N ASN A 168 1.81 10.57 3.02
CA ASN A 168 2.94 10.80 2.13
C ASN A 168 2.56 11.89 1.12
N THR A 169 3.25 13.03 1.17
CA THR A 169 3.04 14.13 0.22
C THR A 169 3.88 14.02 -1.05
N GLY A 170 4.58 12.90 -1.26
CA GLY A 170 5.58 12.75 -2.31
C GLY A 170 6.96 13.30 -1.94
N PHE A 171 7.04 14.33 -1.11
CA PHE A 171 8.30 14.93 -0.64
C PHE A 171 8.70 14.43 0.75
N ARG A 172 7.73 14.17 1.63
CA ARG A 172 7.97 13.72 3.00
C ARG A 172 6.73 13.10 3.61
N TRP A 173 6.97 12.28 4.63
CA TRP A 173 5.91 11.70 5.43
C TRP A 173 5.50 12.62 6.58
N HIS A 174 4.20 12.63 6.87
CA HIS A 174 3.57 13.33 7.98
C HIS A 174 2.75 12.36 8.83
N VAL A 175 2.53 12.77 10.07
CA VAL A 175 1.55 12.19 10.97
C VAL A 175 0.46 13.24 11.18
N ARG A 176 -0.78 12.95 10.78
CA ARG A 176 -1.94 13.79 11.11
C ARG A 176 -2.41 13.40 12.50
N ALA A 177 -2.52 14.38 13.39
CA ALA A 177 -2.83 14.15 14.80
C ALA A 177 -3.51 15.37 15.42
N TYR A 178 -4.39 15.15 16.38
CA TYR A 178 -4.82 16.17 17.31
C TYR A 178 -3.70 16.47 18.31
N CYS A 179 -3.45 17.72 18.58
CA CYS A 179 -2.42 18.19 19.52
C CYS A 179 -3.08 18.77 20.77
N GLU A 180 -2.88 18.15 21.92
CA GLU A 180 -3.49 18.60 23.18
C GLU A 180 -3.02 19.98 23.62
N GLU A 181 -1.78 20.38 23.31
CA GLU A 181 -1.27 21.71 23.70
C GLU A 181 -1.87 22.86 22.88
N THR A 182 -2.26 22.60 21.63
CA THR A 182 -2.81 23.63 20.75
C THR A 182 -4.30 23.47 20.50
N PHE A 183 -4.90 22.37 20.96
CA PHE A 183 -6.31 22.04 20.79
C PHE A 183 -6.76 22.03 19.31
N THR A 184 -5.86 21.61 18.40
CA THR A 184 -6.10 21.58 16.95
C THR A 184 -5.49 20.34 16.32
N PHE A 185 -6.06 19.90 15.20
CA PHE A 185 -5.42 18.92 14.33
C PHE A 185 -4.25 19.55 13.56
N ARG A 186 -3.17 18.83 13.46
CA ARG A 186 -1.93 19.30 12.81
C ARG A 186 -1.20 18.19 12.08
N ASP A 187 -0.42 18.59 11.08
CA ASP A 187 0.50 17.73 10.36
C ASP A 187 1.89 17.79 10.98
N PHE A 188 2.32 16.70 11.56
CA PHE A 188 3.65 16.55 12.15
C PHE A 188 4.59 15.87 11.17
N VAL A 189 5.65 16.56 10.73
CA VAL A 189 6.65 15.99 9.83
C VAL A 189 7.36 14.82 10.50
N LEU A 190 7.30 13.65 9.92
CA LEU A 190 7.78 12.39 10.52
C LEU A 190 9.28 12.45 10.91
N SER A 191 10.10 13.13 10.10
CA SER A 191 11.55 13.26 10.35
C SER A 191 11.92 14.15 11.55
N ARG A 192 10.96 14.88 12.13
CA ARG A 192 11.18 15.79 13.26
C ARG A 192 10.87 15.15 14.62
N PHE A 193 10.37 13.92 14.64
CA PHE A 193 10.20 13.17 15.87
C PHE A 193 11.54 12.68 16.39
N VAL A 194 11.95 13.14 17.57
CA VAL A 194 13.16 12.71 18.26
C VAL A 194 12.87 11.45 19.07
N ASN A 195 11.72 11.45 19.77
CA ASN A 195 11.28 10.34 20.59
C ASN A 195 9.73 10.25 20.54
N ALA A 196 9.21 9.06 20.77
CA ALA A 196 7.79 8.78 20.88
C ALA A 196 7.55 7.64 21.85
N LYS A 197 6.46 7.72 22.63
CA LYS A 197 5.99 6.66 23.53
C LYS A 197 4.47 6.59 23.46
N CYS A 198 3.95 5.48 22.99
CA CYS A 198 2.52 5.17 23.04
C CYS A 198 2.11 5.03 24.51
N LEU A 199 1.07 5.75 24.92
CA LEU A 199 0.54 5.75 26.27
C LEU A 199 -0.52 4.65 26.44
N ASN A 200 -0.97 4.44 27.67
CA ASN A 200 -2.10 3.54 27.94
C ASN A 200 -3.46 4.26 27.80
N ASP A 201 -3.41 5.60 27.81
CA ASP A 201 -4.60 6.46 27.74
C ASP A 201 -5.20 6.40 26.33
N ASP A 202 -6.52 6.26 26.25
CA ASP A 202 -7.24 6.26 24.99
C ASP A 202 -7.21 7.65 24.34
N ALA A 203 -7.12 7.68 23.00
CA ALA A 203 -7.32 8.90 22.25
C ALA A 203 -8.79 9.34 22.33
N GLU A 204 -9.02 10.61 22.57
CA GLU A 204 -10.36 11.21 22.64
C GLU A 204 -10.79 11.78 21.28
N SER A 205 -9.81 12.05 20.41
CA SER A 205 -9.99 12.50 19.02
C SER A 205 -9.63 11.41 18.02
N ASN A 206 -10.23 11.49 16.84
CA ASN A 206 -9.96 10.60 15.73
C ASN A 206 -10.23 11.32 14.40
N GLU A 207 -10.11 10.60 13.27
CA GLU A 207 -10.32 11.12 11.93
C GLU A 207 -11.71 11.72 11.68
N LEU A 208 -12.73 11.31 12.43
CA LEU A 208 -14.11 11.83 12.28
C LEU A 208 -14.32 13.21 12.90
N TYR A 209 -13.41 13.65 13.77
CA TYR A 209 -13.44 14.98 14.39
C TYR A 209 -12.49 15.97 13.68
N ASP A 210 -11.79 15.54 12.64
CA ASP A 210 -10.87 16.36 11.87
C ASP A 210 -11.59 16.87 10.62
N ASP A 211 -12.22 18.03 10.72
CA ASP A 211 -12.99 18.64 9.63
C ASP A 211 -12.14 18.82 8.36
N ASP A 212 -10.89 19.27 8.50
CA ASP A 212 -9.97 19.42 7.37
C ASP A 212 -9.63 18.10 6.67
N TRP A 213 -9.73 16.98 7.41
CA TRP A 213 -9.44 15.64 6.89
C TRP A 213 -10.61 15.04 6.12
N ILE A 214 -11.82 15.30 6.54
CA ILE A 214 -13.04 14.76 5.92
C ILE A 214 -13.58 15.65 4.81
N GLU A 215 -13.14 16.92 4.73
CA GLU A 215 -13.56 17.84 3.68
C GLU A 215 -13.00 17.40 2.31
N ILE A 216 -13.89 17.21 1.34
CA ILE A 216 -13.53 16.89 -0.04
C ILE A 216 -13.65 18.16 -0.87
N ILE A 217 -12.52 18.62 -1.40
CA ILE A 217 -12.48 19.74 -2.34
C ILE A 217 -12.26 19.25 -3.76
N SER A 218 -12.97 19.84 -4.74
CA SER A 218 -12.69 19.64 -6.16
C SER A 218 -11.64 20.65 -6.62
N LEU A 219 -10.54 20.16 -7.18
CA LEU A 219 -9.52 20.98 -7.80
C LEU A 219 -9.56 20.79 -9.31
N GLU A 220 -9.92 21.84 -10.05
CA GLU A 220 -9.91 21.82 -11.51
C GLU A 220 -8.61 22.41 -12.02
N LEU A 221 -7.79 21.60 -12.72
CA LEU A 221 -6.54 22.02 -13.32
C LEU A 221 -6.78 22.32 -14.79
N ALA A 222 -6.68 23.58 -15.20
CA ALA A 222 -6.72 23.97 -16.60
C ALA A 222 -5.28 24.21 -17.12
N PRO A 223 -4.95 23.77 -18.35
CA PRO A 223 -3.68 24.13 -18.97
C PRO A 223 -3.64 25.64 -19.21
N HIS A 224 -2.46 26.21 -19.01
CA HIS A 224 -2.22 27.66 -19.18
C HIS A 224 -2.11 28.00 -20.66
#